data_310657a37f7e22a3a3468671db7e0571
#
_entry.id   310657a37f7e22a3a3468671db7e0571
#
_cell.length_a   1.000
_cell.length_b   1.000
_cell.length_c   1.000
_cell.angle_alpha   90.00
_cell.angle_beta   90.00
_cell.angle_gamma   90.00
#
_symmetry.space_group_name_H-M   'P 1'
#
loop_
_entity.id
_entity.type
_entity.pdbx_description
1 polymer ?
#
loop_
_entity_poly.entity_id
_entity_poly.type
_entity_poly.pdbx_seq_one_letter_code
_entity_poly.pdbx_strand_id
1 'polypeptide(L)'
;MKVIICGAGQVGWQIARHLSGERNDVTVIDNDPELIRRATNTLDVQGVTGFASYPDILDRAGARDADMIIAATYSDEVNMVTCQVAHSIFSIPRKIARLRSQSYLNAIYSDLYRRDHLPIDVVISPEREVADAALKRMAAPAAFDTEMFLNKTAQLIALRLDEECPVLNTPLKQ
;
A
#
# COMPACT_ATOMS: atom_id res chain seq x y z
N MET A 1 -0.52 12.06 11.41
CA MET A 1 0.20 12.38 10.16
C MET A 1 -0.78 12.95 9.15
N LYS A 2 -0.31 13.82 8.25
CA LYS A 2 -1.09 14.28 7.10
C LYS A 2 -0.80 13.38 5.90
N VAL A 3 -1.80 12.67 5.42
CA VAL A 3 -1.66 11.67 4.36
C VAL A 3 -2.57 12.01 3.19
N ILE A 4 -2.00 12.04 1.99
CA ILE A 4 -2.77 12.20 0.74
C ILE A 4 -2.87 10.84 0.06
N ILE A 5 -4.11 10.44 -0.28
CA ILE A 5 -4.39 9.19 -1.00
C ILE A 5 -4.96 9.55 -2.36
N CYS A 6 -4.30 9.13 -3.42
CA CYS A 6 -4.68 9.36 -4.80
C CYS A 6 -5.34 8.11 -5.37
N GLY A 7 -6.62 8.23 -5.70
CA GLY A 7 -7.51 7.14 -6.08
C GLY A 7 -8.44 6.74 -4.94
N ALA A 8 -9.76 6.93 -5.15
CA ALA A 8 -10.82 6.54 -4.21
C ALA A 8 -11.51 5.22 -4.60
N GLY A 9 -10.91 4.47 -5.53
CA GLY A 9 -11.33 3.12 -5.88
C GLY A 9 -11.13 2.14 -4.73
N GLN A 10 -11.33 0.84 -4.99
CA GLN A 10 -11.33 -0.18 -3.95
C GLN A 10 -10.09 -0.15 -3.04
N VAL A 11 -8.89 -0.06 -3.62
CA VAL A 11 -7.63 -0.07 -2.85
C VAL A 11 -7.46 1.21 -2.04
N GLY A 12 -7.58 2.38 -2.69
CA GLY A 12 -7.42 3.66 -2.01
C GLY A 12 -8.48 3.89 -0.93
N TRP A 13 -9.72 3.46 -1.17
CA TRP A 13 -10.78 3.53 -0.17
C TRP A 13 -10.48 2.67 1.07
N GLN A 14 -9.95 1.44 0.90
CA GLN A 14 -9.56 0.59 2.02
C GLN A 14 -8.39 1.21 2.82
N ILE A 15 -7.41 1.79 2.12
CA ILE A 15 -6.29 2.48 2.77
C ILE A 15 -6.82 3.71 3.54
N ALA A 16 -7.69 4.53 2.92
CA ALA A 16 -8.29 5.69 3.56
C ALA A 16 -9.07 5.32 4.82
N ARG A 17 -9.88 4.26 4.75
CA ARG A 17 -10.65 3.74 5.88
C ARG A 17 -9.76 3.32 7.04
N HIS A 18 -8.66 2.64 6.76
CA HIS A 18 -7.72 2.18 7.78
C HIS A 18 -7.01 3.37 8.44
N LEU A 19 -6.44 4.27 7.63
CA LEU A 19 -5.66 5.39 8.13
C LEU A 19 -6.50 6.44 8.86
N SER A 20 -7.72 6.73 8.41
CA SER A 20 -8.62 7.65 9.10
C SER A 20 -9.02 7.14 10.48
N GLY A 21 -9.15 5.81 10.65
CA GLY A 21 -9.40 5.19 11.95
C GLY A 21 -8.24 5.30 12.95
N GLU A 22 -7.02 5.60 12.50
CA GLU A 22 -5.80 5.70 13.30
C GLU A 22 -5.41 7.15 13.67
N ARG A 23 -6.35 8.09 13.64
CA ARG A 23 -6.13 9.53 13.94
C ARG A 23 -5.13 10.21 13.02
N ASN A 24 -5.15 9.88 11.73
CA ASN A 24 -4.43 10.62 10.71
C ASN A 24 -5.36 11.60 10.01
N ASP A 25 -4.80 12.74 9.59
CA ASP A 25 -5.48 13.70 8.70
C ASP A 25 -5.37 13.17 7.27
N VAL A 26 -6.45 12.62 6.75
CA VAL A 26 -6.47 11.97 5.44
C VAL A 26 -7.20 12.83 4.42
N THR A 27 -6.54 13.11 3.30
CA THR A 27 -7.16 13.72 2.10
C THR A 27 -7.18 12.70 0.97
N VAL A 28 -8.34 12.50 0.35
CA VAL A 28 -8.52 11.60 -0.78
C VAL A 28 -8.73 12.39 -2.06
N ILE A 29 -7.99 12.05 -3.13
CA ILE A 29 -8.12 12.64 -4.46
C ILE A 29 -8.62 11.58 -5.43
N ASP A 30 -9.63 11.91 -6.21
CA ASP A 30 -10.07 11.11 -7.36
C ASP A 30 -10.68 12.02 -8.43
N ASN A 31 -10.59 11.62 -9.70
CA ASN A 31 -11.25 12.35 -10.79
C ASN A 31 -12.75 12.05 -10.89
N ASP A 32 -13.24 11.03 -10.22
CA ASP A 32 -14.66 10.70 -10.10
C ASP A 32 -15.27 11.38 -8.85
N PRO A 33 -16.17 12.38 -9.02
CA PRO A 33 -16.80 13.05 -7.89
C PRO A 33 -17.71 12.14 -7.05
N GLU A 34 -18.24 11.04 -7.63
CA GLU A 34 -19.06 10.10 -6.89
C GLU A 34 -18.23 9.30 -5.88
N LEU A 35 -17.02 8.88 -6.29
CA LEU A 35 -16.10 8.19 -5.40
C LEU A 35 -15.66 9.11 -4.25
N ILE A 36 -15.38 10.37 -4.54
CA ILE A 36 -15.04 11.38 -3.52
C ILE A 36 -16.20 11.58 -2.55
N ARG A 37 -17.43 11.77 -3.06
CA ARG A 37 -18.62 11.94 -2.22
C ARG A 37 -18.85 10.72 -1.33
N ARG A 38 -18.69 9.50 -1.88
CA ARG A 38 -18.79 8.28 -1.10
C ARG A 38 -17.75 8.24 0.03
N ALA A 39 -16.50 8.60 -0.27
CA ALA A 39 -15.44 8.59 0.73
C ALA A 39 -15.72 9.58 1.86
N THR A 40 -16.04 10.84 1.55
CA THR A 40 -16.31 11.90 2.53
C THR A 40 -17.57 11.67 3.35
N ASN A 41 -18.59 10.99 2.79
CA ASN A 41 -19.80 10.66 3.54
C ASN A 41 -19.65 9.46 4.48
N THR A 42 -18.63 8.61 4.25
CA THR A 42 -18.51 7.34 4.96
C THR A 42 -17.31 7.32 5.92
N LEU A 43 -16.27 8.08 5.60
CA LEU A 43 -15.01 8.13 6.33
C LEU A 43 -14.75 9.55 6.84
N ASP A 44 -13.97 9.66 7.90
CA ASP A 44 -13.46 10.94 8.38
C ASP A 44 -12.24 11.37 7.54
N VAL A 45 -12.52 11.86 6.33
CA VAL A 45 -11.51 12.26 5.35
C VAL A 45 -11.93 13.53 4.62
N GLN A 46 -10.96 14.31 4.15
CA GLN A 46 -11.19 15.37 3.20
C GLN A 46 -11.20 14.81 1.77
N GLY A 47 -11.97 15.42 0.88
CA GLY A 47 -12.07 14.99 -0.51
C GLY A 47 -11.72 16.09 -1.51
N VAL A 48 -10.93 15.77 -2.51
CA VAL A 48 -10.58 16.67 -3.63
C VAL A 48 -10.88 15.98 -4.95
N THR A 49 -11.77 16.55 -5.75
CA THR A 49 -12.04 16.03 -7.10
C THR A 49 -11.04 16.61 -8.09
N GLY A 50 -10.34 15.71 -8.82
CA GLY A 50 -9.37 16.08 -9.86
C GLY A 50 -8.36 14.97 -10.15
N PHE A 51 -7.49 15.22 -11.12
CA PHE A 51 -6.42 14.29 -11.47
C PHE A 51 -5.24 14.47 -10.52
N ALA A 52 -4.89 13.40 -9.80
CA ALA A 52 -3.84 13.42 -8.78
C ALA A 52 -2.43 13.75 -9.31
N SER A 53 -2.18 13.56 -10.61
CA SER A 53 -0.93 13.96 -11.27
C SER A 53 -0.80 15.46 -11.50
N TYR A 54 -1.86 16.25 -11.27
CA TYR A 54 -1.84 17.70 -11.51
C TYR A 54 -1.36 18.45 -10.28
N PRO A 55 -0.36 19.34 -10.40
CA PRO A 55 0.21 20.06 -9.26
C PRO A 55 -0.79 20.91 -8.48
N ASP A 56 -1.74 21.59 -9.18
CA ASP A 56 -2.77 22.40 -8.56
C ASP A 56 -3.76 21.57 -7.73
N ILE A 57 -4.07 20.36 -8.17
CA ILE A 57 -4.91 19.42 -7.41
C ILE A 57 -4.19 18.92 -6.16
N LEU A 58 -2.91 18.60 -6.27
CA LEU A 58 -2.10 18.22 -5.11
C LEU A 58 -1.97 19.39 -4.12
N ASP A 59 -1.76 20.62 -4.60
CA ASP A 59 -1.70 21.81 -3.73
C ASP A 59 -3.01 22.01 -2.96
N ARG A 60 -4.17 21.91 -3.64
CA ARG A 60 -5.50 21.94 -3.02
C ARG A 60 -5.72 20.83 -1.98
N ALA A 61 -5.09 19.70 -2.17
CA ALA A 61 -5.14 18.56 -1.24
C ALA A 61 -4.20 18.72 -0.03
N GLY A 62 -3.46 19.82 0.07
CA GLY A 62 -2.56 20.10 1.18
C GLY A 62 -1.17 19.48 1.03
N ALA A 63 -0.68 19.27 -0.20
CA ALA A 63 0.60 18.62 -0.48
C ALA A 63 1.80 19.32 0.15
N ARG A 64 1.72 20.64 0.42
CA ARG A 64 2.82 21.41 1.04
C ARG A 64 3.15 20.95 2.45
N ASP A 65 2.17 20.44 3.17
CA ASP A 65 2.29 20.03 4.57
C ASP A 65 2.11 18.51 4.76
N ALA A 66 2.05 17.75 3.66
CA ALA A 66 1.80 16.32 3.72
C ALA A 66 3.07 15.56 4.15
N ASP A 67 2.90 14.62 5.07
CA ASP A 67 3.96 13.70 5.52
C ASP A 67 4.14 12.53 4.54
N MET A 68 3.06 12.17 3.85
CA MET A 68 3.03 11.00 2.97
C MET A 68 2.01 11.16 1.83
N ILE A 69 2.36 10.61 0.68
CA ILE A 69 1.43 10.41 -0.43
C ILE A 69 1.38 8.95 -0.83
N ILE A 70 0.16 8.45 -1.09
CA ILE A 70 -0.11 7.09 -1.54
C ILE A 70 -0.85 7.18 -2.87
N ALA A 71 -0.13 6.94 -3.96
CA ALA A 71 -0.70 6.95 -5.31
C ALA A 71 -1.23 5.54 -5.63
N ALA A 72 -2.55 5.36 -5.59
CA ALA A 72 -3.25 4.10 -5.75
C ALA A 72 -4.38 4.16 -6.78
N THR A 73 -4.21 4.99 -7.82
CA THR A 73 -5.14 5.09 -8.94
C THR A 73 -5.11 3.82 -9.80
N TYR A 74 -5.95 3.78 -10.82
CA TYR A 74 -5.99 2.65 -11.76
C TYR A 74 -4.77 2.60 -12.70
N SER A 75 -4.12 3.74 -13.01
CA SER A 75 -2.98 3.82 -13.94
C SER A 75 -1.66 3.87 -13.20
N ASP A 76 -0.74 2.95 -13.53
CA ASP A 76 0.61 2.90 -13.00
C ASP A 76 1.38 4.18 -13.35
N GLU A 77 1.21 4.70 -14.57
CA GLU A 77 1.86 5.92 -15.05
C GLU A 77 1.39 7.15 -14.26
N VAL A 78 0.08 7.25 -14.00
CA VAL A 78 -0.45 8.34 -13.16
C VAL A 78 0.13 8.25 -11.75
N ASN A 79 0.23 7.05 -11.18
CA ASN A 79 0.80 6.85 -9.85
C ASN A 79 2.29 7.27 -9.80
N MET A 80 3.07 6.91 -10.81
CA MET A 80 4.47 7.31 -10.93
C MET A 80 4.62 8.82 -11.09
N VAL A 81 3.84 9.44 -11.98
CA VAL A 81 3.86 10.90 -12.19
C VAL A 81 3.43 11.64 -10.93
N THR A 82 2.42 11.16 -10.23
CA THR A 82 1.96 11.73 -8.96
C THR A 82 3.09 11.74 -7.93
N CYS A 83 3.83 10.65 -7.76
CA CYS A 83 4.98 10.59 -6.88
C CYS A 83 6.11 11.54 -7.31
N GLN A 84 6.35 11.66 -8.63
CA GLN A 84 7.33 12.60 -9.16
C GLN A 84 6.97 14.05 -8.85
N VAL A 85 5.73 14.45 -9.08
CA VAL A 85 5.23 15.82 -8.78
C VAL A 85 5.30 16.07 -7.27
N ALA A 86 4.87 15.12 -6.46
CA ALA A 86 4.92 15.18 -5.00
C ALA A 86 6.35 15.39 -4.48
N HIS A 87 7.34 14.76 -5.11
CA HIS A 87 8.74 14.95 -4.78
C HIS A 87 9.27 16.29 -5.23
N SER A 88 9.11 16.62 -6.52
CA SER A 88 9.82 17.74 -7.17
C SER A 88 9.26 19.10 -6.78
N ILE A 89 7.95 19.19 -6.52
CA ILE A 89 7.27 20.46 -6.24
C ILE A 89 7.00 20.63 -4.75
N PHE A 90 6.57 19.56 -4.08
CA PHE A 90 6.10 19.63 -2.70
C PHE A 90 7.05 19.02 -1.68
N SER A 91 8.11 18.33 -2.14
CA SER A 91 9.10 17.70 -1.25
C SER A 91 8.50 16.74 -0.23
N ILE A 92 7.39 16.05 -0.56
CA ILE A 92 6.73 15.11 0.35
C ILE A 92 7.72 14.00 0.74
N PRO A 93 7.96 13.77 2.03
CA PRO A 93 9.03 12.88 2.49
C PRO A 93 8.84 11.44 2.06
N ARG A 94 7.59 10.92 2.12
CA ARG A 94 7.31 9.51 1.83
C ARG A 94 6.29 9.38 0.70
N LYS A 95 6.69 8.64 -0.33
CA LYS A 95 5.91 8.41 -1.54
C LYS A 95 5.74 6.92 -1.79
N ILE A 96 4.49 6.49 -1.82
CA ILE A 96 4.10 5.11 -2.05
C ILE A 96 3.31 5.05 -3.35
N ALA A 97 3.68 4.16 -4.26
CA ALA A 97 2.96 3.96 -5.51
C ALA A 97 2.46 2.52 -5.65
N ARG A 98 1.20 2.38 -6.06
CA ARG A 98 0.67 1.13 -6.54
C ARG A 98 1.07 0.92 -7.98
N LEU A 99 1.75 -0.22 -8.26
CA LEU A 99 2.11 -0.65 -9.61
C LEU A 99 1.61 -2.07 -9.83
N ARG A 100 0.97 -2.31 -10.98
CA ARG A 100 0.37 -3.60 -11.34
C ARG A 100 1.12 -4.31 -12.45
N SER A 101 1.68 -3.53 -13.37
CA SER A 101 2.40 -4.08 -14.52
C SER A 101 3.66 -4.80 -14.08
N GLN A 102 3.77 -6.07 -14.44
CA GLN A 102 4.96 -6.87 -14.15
C GLN A 102 6.23 -6.31 -14.80
N SER A 103 6.08 -5.56 -15.91
CA SER A 103 7.19 -4.87 -16.56
C SER A 103 7.85 -3.85 -15.62
N TYR A 104 7.05 -3.11 -14.84
CA TYR A 104 7.58 -2.15 -13.86
C TYR A 104 8.10 -2.83 -12.57
N LEU A 105 7.64 -4.04 -12.28
CA LEU A 105 8.02 -4.77 -11.05
C LEU A 105 9.24 -5.68 -11.22
N ASN A 106 9.83 -5.72 -12.42
CA ASN A 106 11.01 -6.54 -12.68
C ASN A 106 12.23 -5.95 -11.96
N ALA A 107 12.94 -6.79 -11.22
CA ALA A 107 14.12 -6.40 -10.45
C ALA A 107 15.24 -5.77 -11.30
N ILE A 108 15.32 -6.09 -12.59
CA ILE A 108 16.28 -5.50 -13.53
C ILE A 108 16.09 -3.98 -13.64
N TYR A 109 14.87 -3.50 -13.45
CA TYR A 109 14.50 -2.08 -13.56
C TYR A 109 14.34 -1.40 -12.20
N SER A 110 14.80 -2.00 -11.10
CA SER A 110 14.66 -1.45 -9.74
C SER A 110 15.29 -0.08 -9.58
N ASP A 111 16.34 0.23 -10.34
CA ASP A 111 16.98 1.55 -10.36
C ASP A 111 16.05 2.67 -10.82
N LEU A 112 14.96 2.34 -11.54
CA LEU A 112 13.95 3.30 -11.94
C LEU A 112 13.36 4.06 -10.74
N TYR A 113 13.25 3.42 -9.58
CA TYR A 113 12.59 3.98 -8.38
C TYR A 113 13.55 4.70 -7.43
N ARG A 114 14.78 4.97 -7.86
CA ARG A 114 15.73 5.75 -7.08
C ARG A 114 15.30 7.22 -7.00
N ARG A 115 15.78 7.90 -5.95
CA ARG A 115 15.43 9.28 -5.67
C ARG A 115 15.79 10.28 -6.79
N ASP A 116 16.81 9.97 -7.56
CA ASP A 116 17.32 10.76 -8.68
C ASP A 116 16.62 10.44 -10.02
N HIS A 117 15.76 9.43 -10.05
CA HIS A 117 14.96 9.06 -11.22
C HIS A 117 13.46 9.26 -10.96
N LEU A 118 12.73 8.20 -10.58
CA LEU A 118 11.33 8.25 -10.13
C LEU A 118 11.29 8.00 -8.62
N PRO A 119 11.16 9.04 -7.80
CA PRO A 119 11.33 8.96 -6.34
C PRO A 119 10.14 8.28 -5.66
N ILE A 120 10.08 6.96 -5.75
CA ILE A 120 9.09 6.13 -5.10
C ILE A 120 9.79 5.35 -3.98
N ASP A 121 9.41 5.63 -2.73
CA ASP A 121 10.06 5.01 -1.58
C ASP A 121 9.55 3.58 -1.36
N VAL A 122 8.26 3.32 -1.69
CA VAL A 122 7.65 2.00 -1.57
C VAL A 122 6.75 1.74 -2.78
N VAL A 123 6.98 0.61 -3.43
CA VAL A 123 6.09 0.08 -4.47
C VAL A 123 5.20 -0.98 -3.85
N ILE A 124 3.88 -0.85 -3.99
CA ILE A 124 2.90 -1.86 -3.60
C ILE A 124 2.25 -2.50 -4.83
N SER A 125 2.11 -3.82 -4.80
CA SER A 125 1.40 -4.60 -5.82
C SER A 125 0.46 -5.57 -5.11
N PRO A 126 -0.80 -5.17 -4.86
CA PRO A 126 -1.76 -6.03 -4.15
C PRO A 126 -1.94 -7.39 -4.81
N GLU A 127 -1.83 -7.46 -6.13
CA GLU A 127 -1.95 -8.69 -6.89
C GLU A 127 -0.81 -9.68 -6.55
N ARG A 128 0.42 -9.18 -6.39
CA ARG A 128 1.57 -10.01 -5.96
C ARG A 128 1.46 -10.44 -4.52
N GLU A 129 1.07 -9.52 -3.64
CA GLU A 129 0.88 -9.82 -2.21
C GLU A 129 -0.16 -10.94 -2.00
N VAL A 130 -1.28 -10.88 -2.74
CA VAL A 130 -2.30 -11.93 -2.69
C VAL A 130 -1.77 -13.25 -3.24
N ALA A 131 -1.04 -13.23 -4.35
CA ALA A 131 -0.44 -14.44 -4.93
C ALA A 131 0.60 -15.06 -4.00
N ASP A 132 1.48 -14.24 -3.41
CA ASP A 132 2.49 -14.70 -2.45
C ASP A 132 1.84 -15.27 -1.19
N ALA A 133 0.78 -14.65 -0.68
CA ALA A 133 0.01 -15.17 0.46
C ALA A 133 -0.66 -16.52 0.13
N ALA A 134 -1.23 -16.67 -1.06
CA ALA A 134 -1.81 -17.93 -1.51
C ALA A 134 -0.75 -19.03 -1.62
N LEU A 135 0.41 -18.74 -2.21
CA LEU A 135 1.52 -19.68 -2.33
C LEU A 135 2.06 -20.11 -0.95
N LYS A 136 2.21 -19.18 -0.01
CA LYS A 136 2.59 -19.49 1.38
C LYS A 136 1.59 -20.47 2.02
N ARG A 137 0.30 -20.24 1.80
CA ARG A 137 -0.76 -21.11 2.34
C ARG A 137 -0.75 -22.50 1.72
N MET A 138 -0.46 -22.59 0.41
CA MET A 138 -0.33 -23.88 -0.27
C MET A 138 0.92 -24.65 0.17
N ALA A 139 2.02 -23.95 0.46
CA ALA A 139 3.26 -24.57 0.94
C ALA A 139 3.15 -25.16 2.35
N ALA A 140 2.26 -24.62 3.19
CA ALA A 140 2.02 -25.08 4.55
C ALA A 140 0.49 -25.16 4.86
N PRO A 141 -0.25 -26.11 4.29
CA PRO A 141 -1.71 -26.18 4.39
C PRO A 141 -2.24 -26.30 5.83
N ALA A 142 -1.47 -26.96 6.71
CA ALA A 142 -1.83 -27.13 8.12
C ALA A 142 -1.51 -25.90 8.98
N ALA A 143 -0.74 -24.95 8.47
CA ALA A 143 -0.42 -23.72 9.18
C ALA A 143 -1.59 -22.75 9.11
N PHE A 144 -1.97 -22.15 10.23
CA PHE A 144 -2.93 -21.06 10.23
C PHE A 144 -2.23 -19.69 10.01
N ASP A 145 -0.91 -19.61 10.29
CA ASP A 145 -0.10 -18.45 10.03
C ASP A 145 1.36 -18.81 9.72
N THR A 146 2.03 -18.02 8.87
CA THR A 146 3.43 -18.21 8.50
C THR A 146 4.11 -16.87 8.28
N GLU A 147 5.23 -16.64 8.96
CA GLU A 147 6.05 -15.45 8.78
C GLU A 147 7.48 -15.80 8.37
N MET A 148 8.04 -14.99 7.46
CA MET A 148 9.41 -15.16 7.00
C MET A 148 10.30 -14.08 7.62
N PHE A 149 11.45 -14.51 8.17
CA PHE A 149 12.43 -13.63 8.79
C PHE A 149 13.79 -13.74 8.11
N LEU A 150 14.69 -12.82 8.41
CA LEU A 150 16.09 -12.82 7.97
C LEU A 150 16.23 -13.00 6.45
N ASN A 151 15.54 -12.14 5.67
CA ASN A 151 15.56 -12.22 4.21
C ASN A 151 15.16 -13.61 3.66
N LYS A 152 14.14 -14.21 4.26
CA LYS A 152 13.58 -15.53 3.90
C LYS A 152 14.48 -16.73 4.25
N THR A 153 15.48 -16.57 5.12
CA THR A 153 16.31 -17.67 5.59
C THR A 153 15.77 -18.38 6.84
N ALA A 154 14.82 -17.73 7.56
CA ALA A 154 14.11 -18.33 8.68
C ALA A 154 12.60 -18.20 8.48
N GLN A 155 11.85 -19.23 8.86
CA GLN A 155 10.39 -19.24 8.77
C GLN A 155 9.78 -19.61 10.12
N LEU A 156 8.83 -18.80 10.59
CA LEU A 156 7.94 -19.14 11.68
C LEU A 156 6.67 -19.76 11.10
N ILE A 157 6.29 -20.92 11.61
CA ILE A 157 5.05 -21.61 11.21
C ILE A 157 4.20 -21.80 12.46
N ALA A 158 3.00 -21.26 12.44
CA ALA A 158 2.03 -21.42 13.51
C ALA A 158 1.02 -22.52 13.14
N LEU A 159 0.96 -23.57 13.95
CA LEU A 159 0.07 -24.71 13.77
C LEU A 159 -0.93 -24.77 14.92
N ARG A 160 -2.16 -25.11 14.61
CA ARG A 160 -3.16 -25.46 15.62
C ARG A 160 -3.11 -26.96 15.84
N LEU A 161 -2.83 -27.37 17.07
CA LEU A 161 -2.87 -28.78 17.46
C LEU A 161 -4.29 -29.12 17.90
N ASP A 162 -4.84 -30.22 17.39
CA ASP A 162 -6.09 -30.81 17.86
C ASP A 162 -5.82 -31.77 19.04
N GLU A 163 -6.91 -32.24 19.68
CA GLU A 163 -6.78 -33.10 20.85
C GLU A 163 -6.16 -34.47 20.55
N GLU A 164 -6.15 -34.91 19.29
CA GLU A 164 -5.58 -36.18 18.83
C GLU A 164 -4.11 -36.03 18.37
N CYS A 165 -3.55 -34.84 18.43
CA CYS A 165 -2.19 -34.59 17.95
C CYS A 165 -1.13 -35.35 18.77
N PRO A 166 -0.29 -36.19 18.15
CA PRO A 166 0.69 -37.04 18.86
C PRO A 166 1.73 -36.28 19.67
N VAL A 167 1.96 -34.99 19.35
CA VAL A 167 2.95 -34.17 20.07
C VAL A 167 2.39 -33.50 21.33
N LEU A 168 1.07 -33.62 21.59
CA LEU A 168 0.50 -33.14 22.84
C LEU A 168 1.07 -33.95 24.02
N ASN A 169 1.42 -33.23 25.09
CA ASN A 169 2.01 -33.83 26.30
C ASN A 169 3.37 -34.51 26.09
N THR A 170 4.03 -34.29 24.95
CA THR A 170 5.38 -34.77 24.70
C THR A 170 6.41 -33.66 24.99
N PRO A 171 7.46 -33.88 25.83
CA PRO A 171 8.48 -32.89 26.05
C PRO A 171 9.20 -32.52 24.75
N LEU A 172 9.41 -31.23 24.50
CA LEU A 172 10.14 -30.75 23.31
C LEU A 172 11.63 -31.11 23.30
N LYS A 173 12.15 -31.69 24.40
CA LYS A 173 13.47 -32.24 24.49
C LYS A 173 13.37 -33.77 24.62
N GLN A 174 13.61 -34.45 23.58
CA GLN A 174 14.18 -35.79 23.56
C GLN A 174 15.33 -35.81 22.58
#